data_f5a30a01aa1ce90aaefe5b71ae461e56
#
_entry.id   f5a30a01aa1ce90aaefe5b71ae461e56
#
_cell.length_a   1.000
_cell.length_b   1.000
_cell.length_c   1.000
_cell.angle_alpha   90.00
_cell.angle_beta   90.00
_cell.angle_gamma   90.00
#
_symmetry.space_group_name_H-M   'P 1'
#
loop_
_entity.id
_entity.type
_entity.pdbx_description
1 polymer ?
#
loop_
_entity_poly.entity_id
_entity_poly.type
_entity_poly.pdbx_seq_one_letter_code
_entity_poly.pdbx_strand_id
1 'polypeptide(L)'
;DVAPSRGLGDVYKRQALIAQLGTHVTGPLPKQLVAGNYFAEQRQFNLRMQANGVNFDQYLKVQGQTVEEFRAWLHAEAERKLRSRMGLLLVAQKEELWPTEAEVDDELAHWDAKRDGEHTFASNDRRRAAQRIASSRAAAFILAHSTLTPPPAEATVLKAENR
;
A
#
# COMPACT_ATOMS: atom_id res chain seq x y z
N ASP A 1 -10.84 22.37 19.49
CA ASP A 1 -9.53 21.71 19.27
C ASP A 1 -9.72 20.22 18.94
N VAL A 2 -10.23 19.92 17.74
CA VAL A 2 -10.59 18.54 17.32
C VAL A 2 -9.95 18.17 15.96
N ALA A 3 -8.85 18.84 15.57
CA ALA A 3 -8.23 18.65 14.27
C ALA A 3 -7.34 17.37 14.08
N PRO A 4 -6.65 16.80 15.10
CA PRO A 4 -5.78 15.65 14.89
C PRO A 4 -6.52 14.32 14.68
N SER A 5 -7.70 14.13 15.26
CA SER A 5 -8.43 12.86 15.20
C SER A 5 -9.14 12.60 13.87
N ARG A 6 -9.52 13.66 13.14
CA ARG A 6 -10.15 13.53 11.80
C ARG A 6 -9.17 13.02 10.75
N GLY A 7 -7.93 13.53 10.74
CA GLY A 7 -6.91 13.10 9.77
C GLY A 7 -6.50 11.64 9.92
N LEU A 8 -6.37 11.14 11.17
CA LEU A 8 -6.08 9.74 11.44
C LEU A 8 -7.24 8.83 10.98
N GLY A 9 -8.48 9.24 11.27
CA GLY A 9 -9.67 8.51 10.82
C GLY A 9 -9.75 8.37 9.30
N ASP A 10 -9.41 9.42 8.56
CA ASP A 10 -9.44 9.40 7.09
C ASP A 10 -8.33 8.54 6.49
N VAL A 11 -7.14 8.50 7.09
CA VAL A 11 -6.05 7.59 6.69
C VAL A 11 -6.48 6.14 6.86
N TYR A 12 -7.06 5.77 8.01
CA TYR A 12 -7.56 4.40 8.26
C TYR A 12 -8.67 4.02 7.30
N LYS A 13 -9.63 4.92 7.05
CA LYS A 13 -10.72 4.70 6.09
C LYS A 13 -10.18 4.42 4.70
N ARG A 14 -9.23 5.26 4.23
CA ARG A 14 -8.59 5.10 2.93
C ARG A 14 -7.88 3.75 2.82
N GLN A 15 -7.12 3.35 3.83
CA GLN A 15 -6.42 2.06 3.84
C GLN A 15 -7.39 0.88 3.83
N ALA A 16 -8.47 0.93 4.61
CA ALA A 16 -9.48 -0.11 4.63
C ALA A 16 -10.18 -0.28 3.28
N LEU A 17 -10.55 0.83 2.63
CA LEU A 17 -11.16 0.81 1.30
C LEU A 17 -10.23 0.24 0.24
N ILE A 18 -8.95 0.62 0.26
CA ILE A 18 -7.95 0.08 -0.68
C ILE A 18 -7.73 -1.41 -0.44
N ALA A 19 -7.68 -1.85 0.81
CA ALA A 19 -7.57 -3.27 1.15
C ALA A 19 -8.79 -4.06 0.66
N GLN A 20 -9.99 -3.54 0.88
CA GLN A 20 -11.24 -4.13 0.41
C GLN A 20 -11.29 -4.19 -1.13
N LEU A 21 -10.88 -3.12 -1.82
CA LEU A 21 -10.78 -3.13 -3.28
C LEU A 21 -9.90 -4.29 -3.79
N GLY A 22 -8.78 -4.55 -3.12
CA GLY A 22 -7.88 -5.65 -3.45
C GLY A 22 -8.56 -7.03 -3.41
N THR A 23 -9.54 -7.22 -2.54
CA THR A 23 -10.29 -8.50 -2.44
C THR A 23 -11.20 -8.76 -3.65
N HIS A 24 -11.57 -7.71 -4.37
CA HIS A 24 -12.38 -7.81 -5.60
C HIS A 24 -11.54 -8.04 -6.86
N VAL A 25 -10.21 -7.94 -6.77
CA VAL A 25 -9.30 -8.26 -7.88
C VAL A 25 -9.10 -9.77 -7.91
N THR A 26 -9.80 -10.44 -8.82
CA THR A 26 -9.77 -11.90 -8.98
C THR A 26 -8.83 -12.32 -10.12
N GLY A 27 -8.53 -13.61 -10.19
CA GLY A 27 -7.70 -14.20 -11.24
C GLY A 27 -6.22 -14.36 -10.83
N PRO A 28 -5.44 -15.05 -11.69
CA PRO A 28 -4.03 -15.31 -11.42
C PRO A 28 -3.20 -14.04 -11.55
N LEU A 29 -2.29 -13.84 -10.61
CA LEU A 29 -1.31 -12.77 -10.68
C LEU A 29 -0.06 -13.24 -11.44
N PRO A 30 0.58 -12.37 -12.23
CA PRO A 30 1.86 -12.69 -12.86
C PRO A 30 2.93 -13.02 -11.81
N LYS A 31 3.52 -14.22 -11.90
CA LYS A 31 4.50 -14.72 -10.92
C LYS A 31 5.66 -13.74 -10.68
N GLN A 32 6.14 -13.09 -11.72
CA GLN A 32 7.23 -12.11 -11.63
C GLN A 32 6.85 -10.88 -10.81
N LEU A 33 5.59 -10.40 -10.92
CA LEU A 33 5.11 -9.27 -10.12
C LEU A 33 4.94 -9.67 -8.65
N VAL A 34 4.43 -10.88 -8.40
CA VAL A 34 4.32 -11.40 -7.02
C VAL A 34 5.70 -11.52 -6.39
N ALA A 35 6.68 -12.10 -7.09
CA ALA A 35 8.06 -12.21 -6.62
C ALA A 35 8.69 -10.84 -6.37
N GLY A 36 8.53 -9.88 -7.28
CA GLY A 36 9.03 -8.52 -7.12
C GLY A 36 8.45 -7.83 -5.89
N ASN A 37 7.14 -7.97 -5.65
CA ASN A 37 6.51 -7.43 -4.44
C ASN A 37 6.98 -8.14 -3.17
N TYR A 38 7.13 -9.45 -3.19
CA TYR A 38 7.67 -10.21 -2.05
C TYR A 38 9.05 -9.68 -1.63
N PHE A 39 9.98 -9.52 -2.56
CA PHE A 39 11.30 -8.94 -2.26
C PHE A 39 11.24 -7.49 -1.78
N ALA A 40 10.31 -6.70 -2.31
CA ALA A 40 10.09 -5.34 -1.83
C ALA A 40 9.59 -5.31 -0.39
N GLU A 41 8.60 -6.15 -0.05
CA GLU A 41 8.09 -6.29 1.32
C GLU A 41 9.15 -6.80 2.29
N GLN A 42 9.93 -7.80 1.89
CA GLN A 42 11.04 -8.31 2.68
C GLN A 42 12.08 -7.22 2.98
N ARG A 43 12.45 -6.41 1.96
CA ARG A 43 13.35 -5.28 2.15
C ARG A 43 12.78 -4.26 3.14
N GLN A 44 11.52 -3.88 2.98
CA GLN A 44 10.87 -2.92 3.88
C GLN A 44 10.78 -3.45 5.31
N PHE A 45 10.51 -4.74 5.48
CA PHE A 45 10.53 -5.39 6.78
C PHE A 45 11.92 -5.31 7.41
N ASN A 46 12.97 -5.70 6.68
CA ASN A 46 14.34 -5.66 7.17
C ASN A 46 14.78 -4.25 7.57
N LEU A 47 14.44 -3.22 6.77
CA LEU A 47 14.75 -1.83 7.09
C LEU A 47 14.06 -1.38 8.39
N ARG A 48 12.80 -1.76 8.61
CA ARG A 48 12.08 -1.47 9.87
C ARG A 48 12.71 -2.17 11.07
N MET A 49 13.12 -3.44 10.91
CA MET A 49 13.81 -4.20 11.96
C MET A 49 15.12 -3.51 12.33
N GLN A 50 15.94 -3.12 11.34
CA GLN A 50 17.19 -2.41 11.56
C GLN A 50 16.98 -1.05 12.24
N ALA A 51 16.00 -0.27 11.78
CA ALA A 51 15.69 1.04 12.35
C ALA A 51 15.25 0.96 13.82
N ASN A 52 14.61 -0.14 14.22
CA ASN A 52 14.16 -0.37 15.59
C ASN A 52 15.17 -1.18 16.44
N GLY A 53 16.32 -1.54 15.89
CA GLY A 53 17.34 -2.35 16.60
C GLY A 53 16.86 -3.76 16.98
N VAL A 54 15.87 -4.29 16.26
CA VAL A 54 15.27 -5.61 16.57
C VAL A 54 15.93 -6.69 15.72
N ASN A 55 16.35 -7.77 16.37
CA ASN A 55 16.87 -8.95 15.69
C ASN A 55 15.71 -9.82 15.16
N PHE A 56 15.88 -10.43 13.99
CA PHE A 56 14.85 -11.25 13.36
C PHE A 56 14.44 -12.46 14.22
N ASP A 57 15.40 -13.14 14.84
CA ASP A 57 15.11 -14.30 15.72
C ASP A 57 14.32 -13.89 16.95
N GLN A 58 14.62 -12.73 17.52
CA GLN A 58 13.85 -12.16 18.62
C GLN A 58 12.43 -11.81 18.19
N TYR A 59 12.28 -11.20 17.01
CA TYR A 59 10.96 -10.93 16.45
C TYR A 59 10.12 -12.20 16.32
N LEU A 60 10.67 -13.25 15.71
CA LEU A 60 9.97 -14.54 15.54
C LEU A 60 9.56 -15.14 16.89
N LYS A 61 10.44 -15.11 17.89
CA LYS A 61 10.14 -15.60 19.24
C LYS A 61 9.00 -14.83 19.89
N VAL A 62 9.00 -13.50 19.77
CA VAL A 62 7.93 -12.65 20.34
C VAL A 62 6.60 -12.91 19.63
N GLN A 63 6.61 -13.14 18.32
CA GLN A 63 5.41 -13.44 17.52
C GLN A 63 4.95 -14.90 17.66
N GLY A 64 5.79 -15.78 18.23
CA GLY A 64 5.50 -17.21 18.30
C GLY A 64 5.45 -17.88 16.91
N GLN A 65 6.22 -17.37 15.95
CA GLN A 65 6.21 -17.83 14.56
C GLN A 65 7.51 -18.53 14.19
N THR A 66 7.41 -19.53 13.32
CA THR A 66 8.55 -20.12 12.60
C THR A 66 8.95 -19.24 11.41
N VAL A 67 10.15 -19.49 10.89
CA VAL A 67 10.63 -18.82 9.65
C VAL A 67 9.72 -19.12 8.47
N GLU A 68 9.22 -20.36 8.37
CA GLU A 68 8.33 -20.82 7.32
C GLU A 68 6.97 -20.11 7.37
N GLU A 69 6.39 -20.00 8.55
CA GLU A 69 5.13 -19.26 8.76
C GLU A 69 5.28 -17.78 8.44
N PHE A 70 6.40 -17.17 8.85
CA PHE A 70 6.70 -15.79 8.50
C PHE A 70 6.84 -15.59 6.99
N ARG A 71 7.54 -16.49 6.28
CA ARG A 71 7.67 -16.41 4.81
C ARG A 71 6.32 -16.56 4.11
N ALA A 72 5.50 -17.49 4.57
CA ALA A 72 4.14 -17.67 4.03
C ALA A 72 3.27 -16.43 4.25
N TRP A 73 3.31 -15.86 5.45
CA TRP A 73 2.62 -14.61 5.76
C TRP A 73 3.11 -13.45 4.88
N LEU A 74 4.43 -13.28 4.73
CA LEU A 74 5.01 -12.22 3.92
C LEU A 74 4.63 -12.35 2.44
N HIS A 75 4.56 -13.59 1.94
CA HIS A 75 4.13 -13.86 0.56
C HIS A 75 2.66 -13.48 0.36
N ALA A 76 1.78 -13.89 1.28
CA ALA A 76 0.36 -13.53 1.25
C ALA A 76 0.15 -12.02 1.34
N GLU A 77 0.92 -11.34 2.18
CA GLU A 77 0.86 -9.88 2.33
C GLU A 77 1.32 -9.15 1.05
N ALA A 78 2.39 -9.64 0.42
CA ALA A 78 2.88 -9.10 -0.85
C ALA A 78 1.84 -9.26 -1.98
N GLU A 79 1.18 -10.42 -2.04
CA GLU A 79 0.11 -10.69 -2.99
C GLU A 79 -1.11 -9.79 -2.73
N ARG A 80 -1.54 -9.66 -1.48
CA ARG A 80 -2.64 -8.79 -1.08
C ARG A 80 -2.39 -7.33 -1.49
N LYS A 81 -1.20 -6.80 -1.22
CA LYS A 81 -0.81 -5.44 -1.61
C LYS A 81 -0.74 -5.26 -3.13
N LEU A 82 -0.28 -6.28 -3.84
CA LEU A 82 -0.27 -6.25 -5.31
C LEU A 82 -1.69 -6.16 -5.86
N ARG A 83 -2.63 -6.97 -5.35
CA ARG A 83 -4.05 -6.92 -5.76
C ARG A 83 -4.65 -5.55 -5.48
N SER A 84 -4.40 -4.97 -4.32
CA SER A 84 -4.88 -3.62 -3.97
C SER A 84 -4.35 -2.56 -4.95
N ARG A 85 -3.06 -2.62 -5.29
CA ARG A 85 -2.45 -1.70 -6.26
C ARG A 85 -3.03 -1.88 -7.67
N MET A 86 -3.21 -3.12 -8.11
CA MET A 86 -3.84 -3.41 -9.40
C MET A 86 -5.28 -2.91 -9.43
N GLY A 87 -6.03 -3.09 -8.35
CA GLY A 87 -7.38 -2.55 -8.22
C GLY A 87 -7.45 -1.03 -8.41
N LEU A 88 -6.53 -0.31 -7.78
CA LEU A 88 -6.44 1.15 -7.97
C LEU A 88 -6.16 1.54 -9.43
N LEU A 89 -5.25 0.84 -10.10
CA LEU A 89 -4.94 1.11 -11.51
C LEU A 89 -6.12 0.77 -12.44
N LEU A 90 -6.87 -0.30 -12.15
CA LEU A 90 -8.08 -0.64 -12.89
C LEU A 90 -9.18 0.42 -12.71
N VAL A 91 -9.37 0.94 -11.48
CA VAL A 91 -10.28 2.07 -11.24
C VAL A 91 -9.80 3.31 -11.98
N ALA A 92 -8.51 3.63 -11.91
CA ALA A 92 -7.96 4.79 -12.64
C ALA A 92 -8.16 4.68 -14.15
N GLN A 93 -8.07 3.48 -14.70
CA GLN A 93 -8.32 3.25 -16.13
C GLN A 93 -9.80 3.40 -16.46
N LYS A 94 -10.69 2.82 -15.66
CA LYS A 94 -12.13 2.84 -15.89
C LYS A 94 -12.72 4.25 -15.77
N GLU A 95 -12.24 5.02 -14.81
CA GLU A 95 -12.73 6.37 -14.50
C GLU A 95 -11.89 7.48 -15.17
N GLU A 96 -11.04 7.12 -16.14
CA GLU A 96 -10.21 8.05 -16.94
C GLU A 96 -9.33 8.99 -16.06
N LEU A 97 -8.77 8.46 -14.97
CA LEU A 97 -7.99 9.22 -13.99
C LEU A 97 -6.48 9.21 -14.25
N TRP A 98 -6.04 8.69 -15.39
CA TRP A 98 -4.63 8.68 -15.76
C TRP A 98 -4.11 10.11 -15.99
N PRO A 99 -2.86 10.39 -15.58
CA PRO A 99 -2.27 11.70 -15.78
C PRO A 99 -1.94 11.95 -17.25
N THR A 100 -1.87 13.22 -17.60
CA THR A 100 -1.30 13.68 -18.87
C THR A 100 0.23 13.60 -18.83
N GLU A 101 0.88 13.66 -20.00
CA GLU A 101 2.35 13.66 -20.07
C GLU A 101 2.96 14.85 -19.30
N ALA A 102 2.34 16.04 -19.37
CA ALA A 102 2.79 17.21 -18.62
C ALA A 102 2.76 16.98 -17.10
N GLU A 103 1.71 16.36 -16.58
CA GLU A 103 1.63 16.04 -15.15
C GLU A 103 2.67 14.98 -14.72
N VAL A 104 3.03 14.07 -15.63
CA VAL A 104 4.12 13.12 -15.39
C VAL A 104 5.47 13.82 -15.33
N ASP A 105 5.70 14.80 -16.24
CA ASP A 105 6.93 15.60 -16.27
C ASP A 105 7.07 16.44 -14.99
N ASP A 106 6.00 17.07 -14.52
CA ASP A 106 5.97 17.82 -13.26
C ASP A 106 6.30 16.93 -12.06
N GLU A 107 5.74 15.72 -12.02
CA GLU A 107 6.03 14.77 -10.94
C GLU A 107 7.50 14.31 -10.95
N LEU A 108 8.07 14.08 -12.14
CA LEU A 108 9.48 13.72 -12.28
C LEU A 108 10.40 14.88 -11.87
N ALA A 109 10.08 16.11 -12.26
CA ALA A 109 10.81 17.30 -11.82
C ALA A 109 10.78 17.44 -10.28
N HIS A 110 9.66 17.10 -9.65
CA HIS A 110 9.56 17.08 -8.20
C HIS A 110 10.43 15.98 -7.54
N TRP A 111 10.60 14.84 -8.20
CA TRP A 111 11.52 13.80 -7.74
C TRP A 111 12.98 14.22 -7.85
N ASP A 112 13.35 14.93 -8.93
CA ASP A 112 14.70 15.46 -9.13
C ASP A 112 15.07 16.47 -8.06
N ALA A 113 14.17 17.40 -7.78
CA ALA A 113 14.39 18.43 -6.75
C ALA A 113 14.69 17.86 -5.36
N LYS A 114 14.29 16.62 -5.09
CA LYS A 114 14.54 15.89 -3.84
C LYS A 114 15.84 15.08 -3.82
N ARG A 115 16.54 14.95 -4.95
CA ARG A 115 17.67 14.02 -5.12
C ARG A 115 19.01 14.67 -5.34
N ASP A 116 19.15 15.98 -5.29
CA ASP A 116 20.42 16.69 -5.50
C ASP A 116 21.23 16.22 -6.73
N GLY A 117 20.69 16.34 -7.93
CA GLY A 117 21.46 16.03 -9.14
C GLY A 117 20.61 15.86 -10.38
N GLU A 118 21.21 16.19 -11.54
CA GLU A 118 20.61 15.91 -12.84
C GLU A 118 20.53 14.40 -13.08
N HIS A 119 19.33 13.85 -13.04
CA HIS A 119 19.07 12.46 -13.39
C HIS A 119 18.31 12.35 -14.70
N THR A 120 18.83 11.54 -15.60
CA THR A 120 18.09 11.13 -16.79
C THR A 120 17.08 10.06 -16.37
N PHE A 121 15.78 10.41 -16.40
CA PHE A 121 14.72 9.47 -16.07
C PHE A 121 14.58 8.37 -17.13
N ALA A 122 14.61 7.14 -16.68
CA ALA A 122 14.34 5.99 -17.52
C ALA A 122 12.82 5.88 -17.82
N SER A 123 12.48 5.14 -18.88
CA SER A 123 11.06 4.86 -19.22
C SER A 123 10.28 4.26 -18.06
N ASN A 124 10.96 3.51 -17.18
CA ASN A 124 10.37 2.96 -15.97
C ASN A 124 10.00 4.01 -14.93
N ASP A 125 10.73 5.13 -14.84
CA ASP A 125 10.44 6.20 -13.90
C ASP A 125 9.20 6.97 -14.32
N ARG A 126 9.05 7.24 -15.61
CA ARG A 126 7.82 7.83 -16.18
C ARG A 126 6.59 6.96 -15.86
N ARG A 127 6.71 5.66 -16.09
CA ARG A 127 5.62 4.72 -15.78
C ARG A 127 5.29 4.71 -14.28
N ARG A 128 6.29 4.73 -13.41
CA ARG A 128 6.11 4.80 -11.95
C ARG A 128 5.42 6.09 -11.54
N ALA A 129 5.83 7.22 -12.09
CA ALA A 129 5.21 8.52 -11.84
C ALA A 129 3.73 8.51 -12.26
N ALA A 130 3.43 8.07 -13.47
CA ALA A 130 2.07 7.94 -13.98
C ALA A 130 1.20 7.03 -13.09
N GLN A 131 1.69 5.85 -12.73
CA GLN A 131 0.98 4.91 -11.86
C GLN A 131 0.77 5.48 -10.45
N ARG A 132 1.71 6.26 -9.91
CA ARG A 132 1.57 6.91 -8.61
C ARG A 132 0.44 7.94 -8.62
N ILE A 133 0.42 8.81 -9.63
CA ILE A 133 -0.64 9.82 -9.80
C ILE A 133 -1.99 9.14 -9.98
N ALA A 134 -2.09 8.18 -10.91
CA ALA A 134 -3.31 7.44 -11.18
C ALA A 134 -3.86 6.73 -9.93
N SER A 135 -2.99 6.04 -9.18
CA SER A 135 -3.38 5.35 -7.93
C SER A 135 -3.85 6.32 -6.86
N SER A 136 -3.21 7.49 -6.74
CA SER A 136 -3.63 8.53 -5.78
C SER A 136 -5.01 9.08 -6.12
N ARG A 137 -5.26 9.37 -7.41
CA ARG A 137 -6.57 9.83 -7.91
C ARG A 137 -7.66 8.77 -7.72
N ALA A 138 -7.36 7.51 -8.03
CA ALA A 138 -8.29 6.40 -7.83
C ALA A 138 -8.65 6.23 -6.35
N ALA A 139 -7.68 6.33 -5.44
CA ALA A 139 -7.93 6.24 -4.01
C ALA A 139 -8.81 7.39 -3.51
N ALA A 140 -8.58 8.61 -3.99
CA ALA A 140 -9.43 9.77 -3.68
C ALA A 140 -10.85 9.61 -4.24
N PHE A 141 -10.96 9.10 -5.48
CA PHE A 141 -12.25 8.81 -6.11
C PHE A 141 -13.05 7.78 -5.31
N ILE A 142 -12.43 6.66 -4.95
CA ILE A 142 -13.08 5.62 -4.15
C ILE A 142 -13.55 6.19 -2.81
N LEU A 143 -12.70 6.96 -2.12
CA LEU A 143 -13.06 7.56 -0.83
C LEU A 143 -14.27 8.50 -0.95
N ALA A 144 -14.32 9.30 -2.02
CA ALA A 144 -15.42 10.24 -2.25
C ALA A 144 -16.76 9.55 -2.60
N HIS A 145 -16.71 8.34 -3.21
CA HIS A 145 -17.89 7.61 -3.68
C HIS A 145 -18.25 6.39 -2.83
N SER A 146 -17.54 6.15 -1.71
CA SER A 146 -17.80 5.00 -0.83
C SER A 146 -18.61 5.40 0.39
N THR A 147 -19.62 4.60 0.69
CA THR A 147 -20.34 4.68 1.96
C THR A 147 -19.67 3.72 2.95
N LEU A 148 -19.13 4.26 4.04
CA LEU A 148 -18.51 3.45 5.09
C LEU A 148 -19.58 2.91 6.02
N THR A 149 -19.77 1.60 6.01
CA THR A 149 -20.57 0.93 7.03
C THR A 149 -19.67 0.71 8.26
N PRO A 150 -20.04 1.21 9.44
CA PRO A 150 -19.28 0.93 10.66
C PRO A 150 -19.23 -0.58 10.91
N PRO A 151 -18.14 -1.12 11.48
CA PRO A 151 -18.06 -2.52 11.83
C PRO A 151 -19.21 -2.87 12.80
N PRO A 152 -19.77 -4.09 12.72
CA PRO A 152 -20.81 -4.52 13.63
C PRO A 152 -20.34 -4.38 15.09
N ALA A 153 -21.21 -3.93 15.98
CA ALA A 153 -20.90 -3.58 17.37
C ALA A 153 -20.27 -4.74 18.18
N GLU A 154 -20.39 -5.98 17.73
CA GLU A 154 -19.83 -7.16 18.38
C GLU A 154 -18.28 -7.23 18.32
N ALA A 155 -17.63 -6.58 17.37
CA ALA A 155 -16.16 -6.59 17.29
C ALA A 155 -15.48 -5.72 18.37
N THR A 156 -16.23 -4.88 19.07
CA THR A 156 -15.68 -3.96 20.08
C THR A 156 -15.61 -4.62 21.48
N VAL A 157 -16.39 -5.66 21.73
CA VAL A 157 -16.49 -6.30 23.06
C VAL A 157 -15.30 -7.22 23.35
N LEU A 158 -14.72 -7.86 22.34
CA LEU A 158 -13.60 -8.82 22.51
C LEU A 158 -12.25 -8.18 22.84
N LYS A 159 -12.11 -6.86 22.76
CA LYS A 159 -10.87 -6.14 23.16
C LYS A 159 -10.85 -5.63 24.59
N ALA A 160 -11.96 -5.67 25.30
CA ALA A 160 -12.05 -5.16 26.66
C ALA A 160 -11.80 -6.23 27.74
N GLU A 161 -11.85 -7.51 27.41
CA GLU A 161 -11.70 -8.60 28.40
C GLU A 161 -10.28 -9.17 28.57
N ASN A 162 -9.28 -8.63 27.82
CA ASN A 162 -7.86 -9.02 27.96
C ASN A 162 -7.00 -7.88 28.55
N ARG A 163 -7.43 -7.32 29.67
CA ARG A 163 -6.57 -6.50 30.55
C ARG A 163 -6.43 -7.11 31.93
#